data_bc7dbcac7bbfe7a46fcdb4eb8a1413fa
#
_entry.id   bc7dbcac7bbfe7a46fcdb4eb8a1413fa
#
_cell.length_a   1.000
_cell.length_b   1.000
_cell.length_c   1.000
_cell.angle_alpha   90.00
_cell.angle_beta   90.00
_cell.angle_gamma   90.00
#
_symmetry.space_group_name_H-M   'P 1'
#
loop_
_entity.id
_entity.type
_entity.pdbx_description
1 polymer ?
#
loop_
_entity_poly.entity_id
_entity_poly.type
_entity_poly.pdbx_seq_one_letter_code
_entity_poly.pdbx_strand_id
1 'polypeptide(L)' 'MAKREKRLRKGIASLEKQVKLHEIKRKIARQLGQEELVGYYTKEIKSLEERKKDREGKLSREGSK' A
#
# COMPACT_ATOMS: atom_id res chain seq x y z
N MET A 1 7.49 18.69 -12.63
CA MET A 1 8.48 17.99 -13.43
C MET A 1 8.27 16.50 -13.48
N ALA A 2 8.55 15.95 -14.62
CA ALA A 2 8.28 14.54 -14.90
C ALA A 2 9.01 13.56 -13.96
N LYS A 3 10.24 13.88 -13.55
CA LYS A 3 11.02 12.99 -12.69
C LYS A 3 10.41 12.75 -11.32
N ARG A 4 9.92 13.81 -10.68
CA ARG A 4 9.32 13.72 -9.36
C ARG A 4 7.98 12.98 -9.40
N GLU A 5 7.17 13.31 -10.38
CA GLU A 5 5.90 12.64 -10.62
C GLU A 5 6.10 11.15 -10.90
N LYS A 6 7.08 10.81 -11.71
CA LYS A 6 7.42 9.43 -12.03
C LYS A 6 7.82 8.64 -10.78
N ARG A 7 8.62 9.25 -9.90
CA ARG A 7 9.02 8.61 -8.64
C ARG A 7 7.82 8.35 -7.73
N LEU A 8 6.92 9.33 -7.63
CA LEU A 8 5.72 9.19 -6.83
C LEU A 8 4.83 8.05 -7.36
N ARG A 9 4.65 7.98 -8.66
CA ARG A 9 3.87 6.92 -9.30
C ARG A 9 4.48 5.54 -9.07
N LYS A 10 5.80 5.43 -9.17
CA LYS A 10 6.50 4.17 -8.88
C LYS A 10 6.31 3.74 -7.43
N GLY A 11 6.42 4.70 -6.52
CA GLY A 11 6.19 4.44 -5.11
C GLY A 11 4.78 3.94 -4.82
N ILE A 12 3.79 4.58 -5.44
CA ILE A 12 2.38 4.17 -5.32
C ILE A 12 2.18 2.76 -5.87
N ALA A 13 2.70 2.47 -7.05
CA ALA A 13 2.59 1.14 -7.66
C ALA A 13 3.24 0.06 -6.80
N SER A 14 4.40 0.36 -6.22
CA SER A 14 5.10 -0.55 -5.31
C SER A 14 4.27 -0.83 -4.06
N LEU A 15 3.67 0.21 -3.48
CA LEU A 15 2.81 0.06 -2.30
C LEU A 15 1.56 -0.75 -2.62
N GLU A 16 0.94 -0.53 -3.77
CA GLU A 16 -0.21 -1.32 -4.21
C GLU A 16 0.14 -2.80 -4.32
N LYS A 17 1.30 -3.09 -4.89
CA LYS A 17 1.77 -4.46 -5.03
C LYS A 17 1.97 -5.11 -3.67
N GLN A 18 2.56 -4.38 -2.72
CA GLN A 18 2.76 -4.88 -1.36
C GLN A 18 1.43 -5.12 -0.66
N VAL A 19 0.46 -4.22 -0.82
CA VAL A 19 -0.87 -4.39 -0.26
C VAL A 19 -1.51 -5.68 -0.77
N LYS A 20 -1.45 -5.92 -2.07
CA LYS A 20 -2.01 -7.15 -2.66
C LYS A 20 -1.36 -8.39 -2.10
N LEU A 21 -0.04 -8.40 -1.98
CA LEU A 21 0.69 -9.54 -1.42
C LEU A 21 0.28 -9.80 0.03
N HIS A 22 0.15 -8.75 0.83
CA HIS A 22 -0.28 -8.87 2.21
C HIS A 22 -1.73 -9.34 2.33
N GLU A 23 -2.59 -8.91 1.43
CA GLU A 23 -3.99 -9.37 1.39
C GLU A 23 -4.07 -10.86 1.11
N ILE A 24 -3.26 -11.36 0.18
CA ILE A 24 -3.20 -12.79 -0.13
C ILE A 24 -2.71 -13.57 1.08
N LYS A 25 -1.65 -13.10 1.72
CA LYS A 25 -1.10 -13.73 2.92
C LYS A 25 -2.11 -13.73 4.06
N ARG A 26 -2.84 -12.62 4.23
CA ARG A 26 -3.89 -12.52 5.25
C ARG A 26 -5.00 -13.54 5.00
N LYS A 27 -5.42 -13.69 3.76
CA LYS A 27 -6.45 -14.65 3.38
C LYS A 27 -6.02 -16.09 3.71
N ILE A 28 -4.78 -16.42 3.38
CA ILE A 28 -4.21 -17.75 3.68
C ILE A 28 -4.15 -17.96 5.18
N ALA A 29 -3.66 -16.99 5.94
CA ALA A 29 -3.58 -17.06 7.39
C ALA A 29 -4.96 -17.27 8.02
N ARG A 30 -5.97 -16.59 7.49
CA ARG A 30 -7.35 -16.74 7.96
C ARG A 30 -7.86 -18.16 7.72
N GLN A 31 -7.59 -18.71 6.54
CA GLN A 31 -8.00 -20.07 6.21
C GLN A 31 -7.31 -21.11 7.09
N LEU A 32 -6.08 -20.83 7.51
CA LEU A 32 -5.31 -21.71 8.38
C LEU A 32 -5.60 -21.50 9.88
N GLY A 33 -6.45 -20.53 10.20
CA GLY A 33 -6.79 -20.22 11.59
C GLY A 33 -5.71 -19.48 12.35
N GLN A 34 -4.77 -18.87 11.66
CA GLN A 34 -3.66 -18.12 12.26
C GLN A 34 -4.06 -16.68 12.54
N GLU A 35 -4.87 -16.48 13.56
CA GLU A 35 -5.45 -15.16 13.86
C GLU A 35 -4.41 -14.09 14.17
N GLU A 36 -3.31 -14.45 14.81
CA GLU A 36 -2.24 -13.50 15.10
C GLU A 36 -1.64 -12.93 13.83
N LEU A 37 -1.43 -13.78 12.83
CA LEU A 37 -0.91 -13.34 11.54
C LEU A 37 -1.93 -12.51 10.78
N VAL A 38 -3.21 -12.85 10.90
CA VAL A 38 -4.28 -12.04 10.29
C VAL A 38 -4.24 -10.63 10.84
N GLY A 39 -4.11 -10.48 12.17
CA GLY A 39 -3.99 -9.17 12.82
C GLY A 39 -2.75 -8.41 12.37
N TYR A 40 -1.62 -9.11 12.30
CA TYR A 40 -0.36 -8.52 11.84
C TYR A 40 -0.49 -7.99 10.41
N TYR A 41 -0.98 -8.81 9.48
CA TYR A 41 -1.13 -8.41 8.09
C TYR A 41 -2.15 -7.28 7.93
N THR A 42 -3.21 -7.28 8.73
CA THR A 42 -4.19 -6.20 8.71
C THR A 42 -3.54 -4.86 9.07
N LYS A 43 -2.69 -4.84 10.10
CA LYS A 43 -1.94 -3.64 10.48
C LYS A 43 -1.00 -3.18 9.37
N GLU A 44 -0.29 -4.13 8.77
CA GLU A 44 0.64 -3.82 7.68
C GLU A 44 -0.08 -3.25 6.48
N ILE A 45 -1.22 -3.84 6.11
CA ILE A 45 -2.04 -3.34 4.99
C ILE A 45 -2.50 -1.92 5.27
N LYS A 46 -2.99 -1.66 6.48
CA LYS A 46 -3.45 -0.32 6.86
C LYS A 46 -2.32 0.70 6.75
N SER A 47 -1.14 0.36 7.24
CA SER A 47 0.03 1.22 7.17
C SER A 47 0.43 1.50 5.72
N LEU A 48 0.43 0.47 4.88
CA LEU A 48 0.76 0.62 3.46
C LEU A 48 -0.26 1.48 2.73
N GLU A 49 -1.54 1.32 3.04
CA GLU A 49 -2.60 2.11 2.44
C GLU A 49 -2.50 3.58 2.85
N GLU A 50 -2.15 3.86 4.10
CA GLU A 50 -1.93 5.23 4.56
C GLU A 50 -0.77 5.88 3.83
N ARG A 51 0.34 5.17 3.64
CA ARG A 51 1.49 5.65 2.89
C ARG A 51 1.13 5.91 1.44
N LYS A 52 0.37 5.00 0.84
CA LYS A 52 -0.10 5.15 -0.53
C LYS A 52 -0.96 6.40 -0.66
N LYS A 53 -1.91 6.58 0.25
CA LYS A 53 -2.81 7.74 0.26
C LYS A 53 -2.04 9.04 0.39
N ASP A 54 -1.02 9.07 1.26
CA ASP A 54 -0.16 10.24 1.43
C ASP A 54 0.56 10.60 0.13
N ARG A 55 1.12 9.60 -0.54
CA ARG A 55 1.81 9.81 -1.81
C ARG A 55 0.87 10.23 -2.93
N GLU A 56 -0.33 9.66 -2.96
CA GLU A 56 -1.35 10.07 -3.91
C GLU A 56 -1.76 11.54 -3.68
N GLY A 57 -1.84 11.96 -2.43
CA GLY A 57 -2.10 13.36 -2.09
C GLY A 57 -1.01 14.28 -2.60
N LYS A 58 0.26 13.90 -2.44
CA LYS A 58 1.38 14.67 -2.96
C LYS A 58 1.38 14.75 -4.47
N LEU A 59 1.09 13.63 -5.14
CA LEU A 59 1.01 13.58 -6.59
C LEU A 59 -0.11 14.50 -7.10
N SER A 60 -1.25 14.49 -6.44
CA SER A 60 -2.38 15.35 -6.77
C SER A 60 -2.02 16.83 -6.65
N ARG A 61 -1.30 17.21 -5.58
CA ARG A 61 -0.84 18.59 -5.41
C ARG A 61 0.09 19.02 -6.53
N GLU A 62 1.00 18.14 -6.90
CA GLU A 62 1.94 18.42 -7.99
C GLU A 62 1.22 18.56 -9.32
N GLY A 63 0.22 17.71 -9.54
CA GLY A 63 -0.55 17.72 -10.79
C GLY A 63 -1.51 18.89 -10.90
N SER A 64 -1.91 19.53 -9.80
CA SER A 64 -2.88 20.62 -9.84
C SER A 64 -2.26 21.97 -10.19
N LYS A 65 -0.99 22.01 -10.43
CA LYS A 65 -0.34 23.19 -10.96
C LYS A 65 -0.30 23.14 -12.48
#